data_cb7cc0739474e80fbc0daa3078c32057
#
_entry.id   cb7cc0739474e80fbc0daa3078c32057
#
_cell.length_a   1.000
_cell.length_b   1.000
_cell.length_c   1.000
_cell.angle_alpha   90.00
_cell.angle_beta   90.00
_cell.angle_gamma   90.00
#
_symmetry.space_group_name_H-M   'P 1'
#
loop_
_entity.id
_entity.type
_entity.pdbx_description
1 polymer ?
#
loop_
_entity_poly.entity_id
_entity_poly.type
_entity_poly.pdbx_seq_one_letter_code
_entity_poly.pdbx_strand_id
1 'polypeptide(L)'
;RIKLYDLILAFSNALDQVHPALAGHHMRVGFLLDRLSERLGLSAGERERLFLAGIMHDVGVIPLKTSAEDLIFERERYLHPQAGCLFLQNCPTLAEEAERVRFHHMYWEKACDRGSAAREGSLINIADRVDVDLRAKKDFREAVEDAERKVRQRRPGVYSPDHAEAMLDILHDEETLRGLAGAHRHLSGPFRRRYGDRLLEPQEIIQFSTLFGHVIDSCSPFTATHSTGVAHTAAALGRLAGIGRDDLDTLFVAGV
;
A
#
# COMPACT_ATOMS: atom_id res chain seq x y z
N ARG A 1 3.50 20.46 11.35
CA ARG A 1 3.26 20.14 9.91
C ARG A 1 3.66 18.70 9.68
N ILE A 2 2.74 17.86 9.21
CA ILE A 2 2.94 16.43 8.97
C ILE A 2 3.10 16.23 7.47
N LYS A 3 4.10 15.44 7.07
CA LYS A 3 4.31 15.08 5.68
C LYS A 3 3.54 13.81 5.35
N LEU A 4 2.88 13.76 4.18
CA LEU A 4 2.18 12.57 3.71
C LEU A 4 3.08 11.34 3.74
N TYR A 5 4.32 11.46 3.28
CA TYR A 5 5.27 10.36 3.25
C TYR A 5 5.56 9.75 4.64
N ASP A 6 5.75 10.59 5.67
CA ASP A 6 6.03 10.12 7.02
C ASP A 6 4.83 9.32 7.58
N LEU A 7 3.62 9.74 7.24
CA LEU A 7 2.39 9.06 7.64
C LEU A 7 2.23 7.71 6.92
N ILE A 8 2.44 7.69 5.60
CA ILE A 8 2.38 6.46 4.80
C ILE A 8 3.45 5.45 5.24
N LEU A 9 4.65 5.92 5.56
CA LEU A 9 5.70 5.05 6.11
C LEU A 9 5.31 4.45 7.48
N ALA A 10 4.70 5.26 8.36
CA ALA A 10 4.20 4.77 9.64
C ALA A 10 3.09 3.72 9.43
N PHE A 11 2.21 3.94 8.45
CA PHE A 11 1.15 3.00 8.09
C PHE A 11 1.72 1.69 7.54
N SER A 12 2.66 1.75 6.59
CA SER A 12 3.36 0.56 6.06
C SER A 12 4.01 -0.26 7.19
N ASN A 13 4.70 0.42 8.11
CA ASN A 13 5.32 -0.25 9.25
C ASN A 13 4.28 -0.90 10.19
N ALA A 14 3.11 -0.29 10.35
CA ALA A 14 2.03 -0.88 11.15
C ALA A 14 1.44 -2.12 10.46
N LEU A 15 1.23 -2.08 9.15
CA LEU A 15 0.80 -3.23 8.34
C LEU A 15 1.81 -4.40 8.42
N ASP A 16 3.09 -4.10 8.33
CA ASP A 16 4.16 -5.09 8.41
C ASP A 16 4.19 -5.81 9.78
N GLN A 17 3.66 -5.19 10.84
CA GLN A 17 3.58 -5.80 12.18
C GLN A 17 2.46 -6.84 12.31
N VAL A 18 1.48 -6.81 11.43
CA VAL A 18 0.36 -7.79 11.46
C VAL A 18 0.87 -9.21 11.25
N HIS A 19 1.90 -9.38 10.42
CA HIS A 19 2.52 -10.69 10.22
C HIS A 19 4.01 -10.56 9.84
N PRO A 20 4.93 -11.37 10.45
CA PRO A 20 6.37 -11.32 10.14
C PRO A 20 6.72 -11.52 8.66
N ALA A 21 5.91 -12.30 7.93
CA ALA A 21 6.12 -12.52 6.49
C ALA A 21 5.91 -11.25 5.64
N LEU A 22 5.21 -10.25 6.17
CA LEU A 22 4.98 -8.97 5.50
C LEU A 22 6.08 -7.93 5.77
N ALA A 23 7.06 -8.23 6.63
CA ALA A 23 8.08 -7.27 7.00
C ALA A 23 8.78 -6.64 5.77
N GLY A 24 8.58 -5.33 5.57
CA GLY A 24 9.09 -4.55 4.45
C GLY A 24 8.45 -4.87 3.09
N HIS A 25 7.45 -5.74 3.02
CA HIS A 25 6.74 -6.09 1.79
C HIS A 25 6.16 -4.85 1.09
N HIS A 26 5.35 -4.10 1.81
CA HIS A 26 4.66 -2.93 1.26
C HIS A 26 5.63 -1.88 0.68
N MET A 27 6.74 -1.63 1.36
CA MET A 27 7.78 -0.72 0.87
C MET A 27 8.49 -1.24 -0.37
N ARG A 28 8.73 -2.56 -0.49
CA ARG A 28 9.34 -3.15 -1.69
C ARG A 28 8.38 -3.18 -2.86
N VAL A 29 7.09 -3.46 -2.63
CA VAL A 29 6.04 -3.33 -3.65
C VAL A 29 5.96 -1.89 -4.16
N GLY A 30 5.94 -0.90 -3.25
CA GLY A 30 6.02 0.51 -3.63
C GLY A 30 7.27 0.85 -4.44
N PHE A 31 8.43 0.28 -4.09
CA PHE A 31 9.67 0.45 -4.82
C PHE A 31 9.61 -0.14 -6.24
N LEU A 32 9.13 -1.37 -6.37
CA LEU A 32 8.93 -1.99 -7.68
C LEU A 32 7.97 -1.19 -8.55
N LEU A 33 6.88 -0.68 -7.98
CA LEU A 33 5.92 0.15 -8.71
C LEU A 33 6.52 1.49 -9.15
N ASP A 34 7.35 2.13 -8.33
CA ASP A 34 8.05 3.34 -8.73
C ASP A 34 8.98 3.08 -9.93
N ARG A 35 9.74 1.97 -9.90
CA ARG A 35 10.60 1.58 -11.02
C ARG A 35 9.81 1.18 -12.28
N LEU A 36 8.71 0.41 -12.12
CA LEU A 36 7.81 0.07 -13.22
C LEU A 36 7.21 1.32 -13.87
N SER A 37 6.70 2.22 -13.06
CA SER A 37 6.11 3.48 -13.52
C SER A 37 7.12 4.33 -14.31
N GLU A 38 8.38 4.33 -13.90
CA GLU A 38 9.46 5.01 -14.61
C GLU A 38 9.74 4.38 -15.96
N ARG A 39 9.87 3.05 -16.02
CA ARG A 39 10.09 2.30 -17.27
C ARG A 39 8.94 2.44 -18.25
N LEU A 40 7.71 2.52 -17.75
CA LEU A 40 6.50 2.72 -18.55
C LEU A 40 6.24 4.19 -18.93
N GLY A 41 7.09 5.13 -18.51
CA GLY A 41 6.97 6.55 -18.84
C GLY A 41 5.77 7.24 -18.21
N LEU A 42 5.28 6.77 -17.07
CA LEU A 42 4.15 7.38 -16.38
C LEU A 42 4.54 8.75 -15.81
N SER A 43 3.57 9.66 -15.76
CA SER A 43 3.73 10.99 -15.17
C SER A 43 4.03 10.92 -13.67
N ALA A 44 4.62 11.99 -13.11
CA ALA A 44 4.95 12.05 -11.69
C ALA A 44 3.72 11.82 -10.78
N GLY A 45 2.55 12.35 -11.16
CA GLY A 45 1.31 12.15 -10.41
C GLY A 45 0.79 10.70 -10.46
N GLU A 46 0.87 10.03 -11.61
CA GLU A 46 0.51 8.62 -11.74
C GLU A 46 1.45 7.73 -10.93
N ARG A 47 2.74 8.03 -10.94
CA ARG A 47 3.76 7.32 -10.14
C ARG A 47 3.49 7.44 -8.64
N GLU A 48 3.17 8.65 -8.16
CA GLU A 48 2.83 8.88 -6.75
C GLU A 48 1.59 8.07 -6.35
N ARG A 49 0.53 8.12 -7.15
CA ARG A 49 -0.70 7.36 -6.89
C ARG A 49 -0.48 5.84 -6.86
N LEU A 50 0.30 5.32 -7.82
CA LEU A 50 0.64 3.89 -7.84
C LEU A 50 1.51 3.48 -6.66
N PHE A 51 2.48 4.32 -6.28
CA PHE A 51 3.30 4.11 -5.09
C PHE A 51 2.43 4.03 -3.83
N LEU A 52 1.51 4.99 -3.64
CA LEU A 52 0.59 5.01 -2.50
C LEU A 52 -0.34 3.78 -2.49
N ALA A 53 -0.94 3.46 -3.64
CA ALA A 53 -1.78 2.28 -3.78
C ALA A 53 -1.02 0.99 -3.49
N GLY A 54 0.24 0.89 -3.94
CA GLY A 54 1.10 -0.26 -3.70
C GLY A 54 1.46 -0.44 -2.23
N ILE A 55 1.72 0.64 -1.50
CA ILE A 55 1.99 0.55 -0.05
C ILE A 55 0.73 0.12 0.71
N MET A 56 -0.45 0.43 0.21
CA MET A 56 -1.72 0.19 0.89
C MET A 56 -2.51 -0.99 0.33
N HIS A 57 -1.98 -1.74 -0.64
CA HIS A 57 -2.75 -2.74 -1.37
C HIS A 57 -3.37 -3.83 -0.47
N ASP A 58 -2.67 -4.21 0.59
CA ASP A 58 -3.09 -5.25 1.53
C ASP A 58 -3.81 -4.74 2.79
N VAL A 59 -4.18 -3.45 2.85
CA VAL A 59 -4.86 -2.89 4.03
C VAL A 59 -6.13 -3.67 4.40
N GLY A 60 -6.80 -4.28 3.44
CA GLY A 60 -8.00 -5.08 3.66
C GLY A 60 -7.78 -6.42 4.34
N VAL A 61 -6.53 -6.86 4.49
CA VAL A 61 -6.15 -8.08 5.24
C VAL A 61 -6.49 -7.95 6.73
N ILE A 62 -6.33 -6.75 7.29
CA ILE A 62 -6.50 -6.47 8.72
C ILE A 62 -7.93 -6.77 9.20
N PRO A 63 -8.99 -6.14 8.62
CA PRO A 63 -10.36 -6.38 9.06
C PRO A 63 -10.82 -7.81 8.80
N LEU A 64 -10.28 -8.48 7.79
CA LEU A 64 -10.61 -9.86 7.45
C LEU A 64 -9.87 -10.90 8.30
N LYS A 65 -8.83 -10.49 9.03
CA LYS A 65 -7.94 -11.40 9.78
C LYS A 65 -7.38 -12.52 8.89
N THR A 66 -7.12 -12.20 7.63
CA THR A 66 -6.60 -13.15 6.64
C THR A 66 -5.23 -13.66 7.08
N SER A 67 -5.00 -14.97 6.98
CA SER A 67 -3.70 -15.53 7.31
C SER A 67 -2.64 -15.19 6.26
N ALA A 68 -1.36 -15.15 6.64
CA ALA A 68 -0.28 -14.96 5.68
C ALA A 68 -0.24 -16.06 4.60
N GLU A 69 -0.63 -17.30 4.95
CA GLU A 69 -0.72 -18.40 4.01
C GLU A 69 -1.79 -18.15 2.95
N ASP A 70 -2.96 -17.64 3.36
CA ASP A 70 -4.04 -17.33 2.42
C ASP A 70 -3.66 -16.19 1.46
N LEU A 71 -2.86 -15.22 1.93
CA LEU A 71 -2.29 -14.16 1.09
C LEU A 71 -1.28 -14.72 0.07
N ILE A 72 -0.32 -15.52 0.53
CA ILE A 72 0.71 -16.11 -0.34
C ILE A 72 0.09 -17.00 -1.42
N PHE A 73 -0.90 -17.82 -1.05
CA PHE A 73 -1.57 -18.75 -1.95
C PHE A 73 -2.81 -18.17 -2.66
N GLU A 74 -3.14 -16.90 -2.43
CA GLU A 74 -4.28 -16.20 -3.04
C GLU A 74 -5.63 -16.96 -2.93
N ARG A 75 -5.86 -17.68 -1.82
CA ARG A 75 -7.03 -18.55 -1.66
C ARG A 75 -8.35 -17.78 -1.77
N GLU A 76 -8.38 -16.54 -1.27
CA GLU A 76 -9.53 -15.66 -1.33
C GLU A 76 -9.16 -14.31 -2.00
N ARG A 77 -8.54 -14.42 -3.17
CA ARG A 77 -7.88 -13.35 -3.90
C ARG A 77 -8.70 -12.06 -4.13
N TYR A 78 -10.00 -12.11 -3.99
CA TYR A 78 -10.86 -10.94 -4.23
C TYR A 78 -11.42 -10.30 -2.96
N LEU A 79 -11.34 -10.95 -1.80
CA LEU A 79 -11.94 -10.44 -0.57
C LEU A 79 -11.16 -9.27 0.00
N HIS A 80 -9.86 -9.43 0.24
CA HIS A 80 -9.07 -8.35 0.81
C HIS A 80 -8.90 -7.14 -0.12
N PRO A 81 -8.81 -7.27 -1.49
CA PRO A 81 -8.86 -6.11 -2.37
C PRO A 81 -10.14 -5.30 -2.22
N GLN A 82 -11.28 -5.97 -2.13
CA GLN A 82 -12.58 -5.31 -1.94
C GLN A 82 -12.69 -4.65 -0.56
N ALA A 83 -12.28 -5.37 0.48
CA ALA A 83 -12.24 -4.82 1.85
C ALA A 83 -11.30 -3.62 1.93
N GLY A 84 -10.11 -3.69 1.31
CA GLY A 84 -9.15 -2.60 1.22
C GLY A 84 -9.72 -1.37 0.51
N CYS A 85 -10.39 -1.58 -0.61
CA CYS A 85 -11.09 -0.50 -1.33
C CYS A 85 -12.12 0.19 -0.44
N LEU A 86 -13.04 -0.56 0.16
CA LEU A 86 -14.07 -0.02 1.06
C LEU A 86 -13.45 0.73 2.24
N PHE A 87 -12.34 0.24 2.75
CA PHE A 87 -11.62 0.85 3.84
C PHE A 87 -11.00 2.19 3.45
N LEU A 88 -10.29 2.24 2.32
CA LEU A 88 -9.63 3.43 1.80
C LEU A 88 -10.62 4.49 1.29
N GLN A 89 -11.79 4.10 0.79
CA GLN A 89 -12.83 5.03 0.35
C GLN A 89 -13.34 5.94 1.47
N ASN A 90 -13.17 5.56 2.73
CA ASN A 90 -13.48 6.41 3.88
C ASN A 90 -12.45 7.55 4.08
N CYS A 91 -11.35 7.54 3.35
CA CYS A 91 -10.36 8.61 3.30
C CYS A 91 -10.41 9.28 1.92
N PRO A 92 -11.09 10.42 1.74
CA PRO A 92 -11.23 11.08 0.44
C PRO A 92 -9.90 11.35 -0.26
N THR A 93 -8.84 11.60 0.50
CA THR A 93 -7.47 11.79 -0.03
C THR A 93 -6.93 10.54 -0.74
N LEU A 94 -7.46 9.35 -0.45
CA LEU A 94 -7.05 8.06 -1.01
C LEU A 94 -8.13 7.39 -1.89
N ALA A 95 -9.17 8.14 -2.27
CA ALA A 95 -10.29 7.57 -3.02
C ALA A 95 -9.87 7.01 -4.40
N GLU A 96 -8.92 7.64 -5.06
CA GLU A 96 -8.37 7.16 -6.34
C GLU A 96 -7.51 5.90 -6.14
N GLU A 97 -6.71 5.85 -5.09
CA GLU A 97 -5.90 4.69 -4.71
C GLU A 97 -6.77 3.50 -4.31
N ALA A 98 -7.92 3.75 -3.67
CA ALA A 98 -8.88 2.72 -3.30
C ALA A 98 -9.35 1.88 -4.49
N GLU A 99 -9.65 2.51 -5.62
CA GLU A 99 -10.06 1.78 -6.83
C GLU A 99 -8.92 0.95 -7.42
N ARG A 100 -7.67 1.43 -7.36
CA ARG A 100 -6.49 0.66 -7.78
C ARG A 100 -6.28 -0.57 -6.89
N VAL A 101 -6.41 -0.38 -5.58
CA VAL A 101 -6.34 -1.46 -4.58
C VAL A 101 -7.42 -2.50 -4.83
N ARG A 102 -8.64 -2.11 -5.20
CA ARG A 102 -9.73 -3.03 -5.54
C ARG A 102 -9.35 -4.05 -6.61
N PHE A 103 -8.51 -3.65 -7.56
CA PHE A 103 -8.19 -4.44 -8.73
C PHE A 103 -6.79 -5.09 -8.69
N HIS A 104 -6.05 -5.00 -7.57
CA HIS A 104 -4.66 -5.43 -7.54
C HIS A 104 -4.45 -6.96 -7.73
N HIS A 105 -5.48 -7.78 -7.58
CA HIS A 105 -5.44 -9.20 -7.96
C HIS A 105 -6.17 -9.53 -9.27
N MET A 106 -6.59 -8.51 -10.01
CA MET A 106 -7.24 -8.74 -11.30
C MET A 106 -6.20 -9.05 -12.38
N TYR A 107 -6.40 -10.16 -13.09
CA TYR A 107 -5.56 -10.50 -14.24
C TYR A 107 -5.77 -9.53 -15.39
N TRP A 108 -4.71 -9.28 -16.14
CA TRP A 108 -4.70 -8.34 -17.26
C TRP A 108 -5.82 -8.60 -18.28
N GLU A 109 -6.05 -9.87 -18.65
CA GLU A 109 -7.12 -10.24 -19.59
C GLU A 109 -8.51 -9.74 -19.20
N LYS A 110 -8.73 -9.47 -17.91
CA LYS A 110 -9.98 -8.89 -17.37
C LYS A 110 -9.86 -7.41 -17.05
N ALA A 111 -8.64 -6.92 -16.80
CA ALA A 111 -8.36 -5.55 -16.41
C ALA A 111 -8.27 -4.60 -17.62
N CYS A 112 -7.78 -5.09 -18.77
CA CYS A 112 -7.48 -4.27 -19.94
C CYS A 112 -8.69 -3.47 -20.46
N ASP A 113 -9.90 -4.02 -20.36
CA ASP A 113 -11.14 -3.40 -20.84
C ASP A 113 -11.95 -2.68 -19.73
N ARG A 114 -11.45 -2.65 -18.46
CA ARG A 114 -12.18 -2.12 -17.32
C ARG A 114 -11.79 -0.71 -16.89
N GLY A 115 -11.00 0.00 -17.69
CA GLY A 115 -10.58 1.36 -17.40
C GLY A 115 -9.20 1.47 -16.72
N SER A 116 -8.76 2.71 -16.43
CA SER A 116 -7.39 2.99 -15.95
C SER A 116 -7.10 2.34 -14.60
N ALA A 117 -8.00 2.46 -13.63
CA ALA A 117 -7.80 1.90 -12.29
C ALA A 117 -7.58 0.38 -12.29
N ALA A 118 -8.29 -0.36 -13.16
CA ALA A 118 -8.09 -1.80 -13.30
C ALA A 118 -6.74 -2.13 -13.97
N ARG A 119 -6.36 -1.38 -15.02
CA ARG A 119 -5.06 -1.53 -15.66
C ARG A 119 -3.91 -1.21 -14.70
N GLU A 120 -4.04 -0.15 -13.92
CA GLU A 120 -3.07 0.23 -12.90
C GLU A 120 -3.04 -0.76 -11.72
N GLY A 121 -4.19 -1.33 -11.34
CA GLY A 121 -4.27 -2.43 -10.38
C GLY A 121 -3.48 -3.66 -10.84
N SER A 122 -3.44 -3.95 -12.15
CA SER A 122 -2.62 -5.05 -12.68
C SER A 122 -1.10 -4.80 -12.58
N LEU A 123 -0.65 -3.53 -12.50
CA LEU A 123 0.73 -3.20 -12.16
C LEU A 123 1.04 -3.53 -10.70
N ILE A 124 0.11 -3.29 -9.81
CA ILE A 124 0.27 -3.69 -8.40
C ILE A 124 0.38 -5.21 -8.30
N ASN A 125 -0.43 -5.94 -9.08
CA ASN A 125 -0.38 -7.40 -9.11
C ASN A 125 1.01 -7.96 -9.46
N ILE A 126 1.64 -7.46 -10.51
CA ILE A 126 2.96 -7.96 -10.91
C ILE A 126 4.04 -7.59 -9.87
N ALA A 127 3.98 -6.39 -9.28
CA ALA A 127 4.95 -5.95 -8.28
C ALA A 127 4.83 -6.77 -6.98
N ASP A 128 3.61 -6.99 -6.50
CA ASP A 128 3.31 -7.83 -5.34
C ASP A 128 3.81 -9.27 -5.54
N ARG A 129 3.42 -9.91 -6.65
CA ARG A 129 3.83 -11.30 -6.93
C ARG A 129 5.33 -11.45 -7.08
N VAL A 130 6.00 -10.49 -7.70
CA VAL A 130 7.47 -10.50 -7.80
C VAL A 130 8.12 -10.34 -6.43
N ASP A 131 7.64 -9.46 -5.55
CA ASP A 131 8.20 -9.35 -4.20
C ASP A 131 8.02 -10.65 -3.41
N VAL A 132 6.86 -11.30 -3.50
CA VAL A 132 6.63 -12.61 -2.87
C VAL A 132 7.61 -13.66 -3.41
N ASP A 133 7.80 -13.73 -4.73
CA ASP A 133 8.70 -14.68 -5.37
C ASP A 133 10.17 -14.43 -4.97
N LEU A 134 10.60 -13.17 -4.88
CA LEU A 134 11.96 -12.80 -4.42
C LEU A 134 12.26 -13.21 -2.98
N ARG A 135 11.24 -13.37 -2.15
CA ARG A 135 11.39 -13.80 -0.74
C ARG A 135 11.17 -15.29 -0.53
N ALA A 136 10.72 -16.02 -1.54
CA ALA A 136 10.44 -17.45 -1.44
C ALA A 136 11.69 -18.31 -1.28
N LYS A 137 12.88 -17.79 -1.59
CA LYS A 137 14.14 -18.51 -1.53
C LYS A 137 15.16 -17.83 -0.63
N LYS A 138 16.09 -18.63 -0.05
CA LYS A 138 17.18 -18.11 0.77
C LYS A 138 18.26 -17.42 -0.06
N ASP A 139 18.56 -17.95 -1.23
CA ASP A 139 19.50 -17.33 -2.17
C ASP A 139 18.75 -16.32 -3.04
N PHE A 140 19.18 -15.06 -2.94
CA PHE A 140 18.52 -13.96 -3.65
C PHE A 140 18.68 -14.07 -5.16
N ARG A 141 19.81 -14.58 -5.65
CA ARG A 141 20.05 -14.77 -7.10
C ARG A 141 19.12 -15.81 -7.68
N GLU A 142 19.00 -16.97 -6.99
CA GLU A 142 18.03 -17.99 -7.38
C GLU A 142 16.59 -17.47 -7.32
N ALA A 143 16.29 -16.60 -6.36
CA ALA A 143 14.97 -15.98 -6.25
C ALA A 143 14.67 -15.07 -7.46
N VAL A 144 15.65 -14.28 -7.90
CA VAL A 144 15.52 -13.43 -9.11
C VAL A 144 15.29 -14.30 -10.36
N GLU A 145 16.10 -15.33 -10.58
CA GLU A 145 15.95 -16.26 -11.73
C GLU A 145 14.56 -16.95 -11.72
N ASP A 146 14.05 -17.30 -10.54
CA ASP A 146 12.73 -17.90 -10.39
C ASP A 146 11.61 -16.87 -10.68
N ALA A 147 11.73 -15.66 -10.18
CA ALA A 147 10.80 -14.57 -10.44
C ALA A 147 10.73 -14.24 -11.94
N GLU A 148 11.87 -14.10 -12.62
CA GLU A 148 11.93 -13.91 -14.06
C GLU A 148 11.21 -15.01 -14.84
N ARG A 149 11.50 -16.29 -14.49
CA ARG A 149 10.85 -17.44 -15.12
C ARG A 149 9.32 -17.36 -14.95
N LYS A 150 8.84 -17.03 -13.75
CA LYS A 150 7.41 -16.93 -13.45
C LYS A 150 6.76 -15.75 -14.18
N VAL A 151 7.42 -14.60 -14.28
CA VAL A 151 6.93 -13.46 -15.05
C VAL A 151 6.75 -13.86 -16.52
N ARG A 152 7.74 -14.56 -17.12
CA ARG A 152 7.65 -15.06 -18.52
C ARG A 152 6.51 -16.06 -18.69
N GLN A 153 6.32 -16.98 -17.75
CA GLN A 153 5.28 -18.02 -17.81
C GLN A 153 3.86 -17.47 -17.64
N ARG A 154 3.68 -16.42 -16.82
CA ARG A 154 2.38 -15.78 -16.56
C ARG A 154 1.98 -14.78 -17.66
N ARG A 155 2.80 -14.54 -18.63
CA ARG A 155 2.54 -13.82 -19.86
C ARG A 155 2.02 -14.83 -20.91
N PRO A 156 0.95 -14.64 -21.69
CA PRO A 156 -0.07 -13.61 -21.62
C PRO A 156 -1.25 -13.99 -20.69
N GLY A 157 -2.08 -13.01 -20.37
CA GLY A 157 -3.34 -13.19 -19.65
C GLY A 157 -3.28 -12.70 -18.20
N VAL A 158 -2.28 -13.15 -17.41
CA VAL A 158 -2.11 -12.66 -16.03
C VAL A 158 -1.50 -11.26 -16.03
N TYR A 159 -0.42 -11.04 -16.79
CA TYR A 159 0.26 -9.76 -16.92
C TYR A 159 0.11 -9.20 -18.34
N SER A 160 0.06 -7.86 -18.45
CA SER A 160 0.25 -7.18 -19.74
C SER A 160 1.62 -7.51 -20.32
N PRO A 161 1.75 -7.67 -21.64
CA PRO A 161 3.06 -7.81 -22.28
C PRO A 161 4.03 -6.70 -21.89
N ASP A 162 3.58 -5.44 -21.93
CA ASP A 162 4.41 -4.27 -21.62
C ASP A 162 4.82 -4.24 -20.13
N HIS A 163 3.90 -4.60 -19.21
CA HIS A 163 4.20 -4.69 -17.78
C HIS A 163 5.21 -5.80 -17.48
N ALA A 164 5.06 -6.95 -18.14
CA ALA A 164 5.97 -8.07 -17.97
C ALA A 164 7.37 -7.75 -18.51
N GLU A 165 7.47 -7.08 -19.65
CA GLU A 165 8.74 -6.67 -20.24
C GLU A 165 9.45 -5.63 -19.36
N ALA A 166 8.73 -4.59 -18.93
CA ALA A 166 9.26 -3.59 -18.01
C ALA A 166 9.74 -4.22 -16.68
N MET A 167 9.01 -5.21 -16.15
CA MET A 167 9.41 -5.92 -14.92
C MET A 167 10.67 -6.76 -15.15
N LEU A 168 10.80 -7.44 -16.28
CA LEU A 168 12.00 -8.19 -16.64
C LEU A 168 13.23 -7.29 -16.76
N ASP A 169 13.07 -6.11 -17.37
CA ASP A 169 14.13 -5.11 -17.41
C ASP A 169 14.58 -4.66 -16.01
N ILE A 170 13.62 -4.48 -15.09
CA ILE A 170 13.89 -4.11 -13.70
C ILE A 170 14.63 -5.21 -12.97
N LEU A 171 14.29 -6.48 -13.20
CA LEU A 171 14.97 -7.63 -12.60
C LEU A 171 16.40 -7.84 -13.14
N HIS A 172 16.77 -7.18 -14.24
CA HIS A 172 18.15 -7.12 -14.75
C HIS A 172 18.93 -5.86 -14.30
N ASP A 173 18.26 -4.90 -13.65
CA ASP A 173 18.89 -3.67 -13.18
C ASP A 173 19.57 -3.88 -11.81
N GLU A 174 20.92 -3.85 -11.82
CA GLU A 174 21.71 -4.08 -10.60
C GLU A 174 21.43 -3.08 -9.47
N GLU A 175 21.08 -1.82 -9.76
CA GLU A 175 20.76 -0.84 -8.76
C GLU A 175 19.45 -1.21 -8.06
N THR A 176 18.45 -1.62 -8.83
CA THR A 176 17.17 -2.09 -8.31
C THR A 176 17.34 -3.35 -7.48
N LEU A 177 18.09 -4.35 -7.98
CA LEU A 177 18.34 -5.59 -7.24
C LEU A 177 19.07 -5.33 -5.91
N ARG A 178 20.06 -4.43 -5.89
CA ARG A 178 20.72 -4.00 -4.64
C ARG A 178 19.74 -3.36 -3.67
N GLY A 179 18.81 -2.54 -4.17
CA GLY A 179 17.74 -1.95 -3.36
C GLY A 179 16.83 -3.00 -2.73
N LEU A 180 16.41 -4.00 -3.50
CA LEU A 180 15.53 -5.09 -3.06
C LEU A 180 16.20 -6.08 -2.11
N ALA A 181 17.50 -6.37 -2.31
CA ALA A 181 18.28 -7.26 -1.44
C ALA A 181 18.60 -6.62 -0.08
N GLY A 182 18.62 -5.29 -0.01
CA GLY A 182 18.89 -4.54 1.22
C GLY A 182 17.74 -4.56 2.21
N ALA A 183 18.02 -4.14 3.45
CA ALA A 183 16.96 -3.90 4.41
C ALA A 183 16.01 -2.79 3.89
N HIS A 184 14.69 -3.01 3.97
CA HIS A 184 13.65 -2.08 3.48
C HIS A 184 13.82 -0.63 3.98
N ARG A 185 14.50 -0.43 5.12
CA ARG A 185 14.83 0.89 5.68
C ARG A 185 15.68 1.75 4.73
N HIS A 186 16.47 1.13 3.85
CA HIS A 186 17.26 1.87 2.86
C HIS A 186 16.41 2.43 1.72
N LEU A 187 15.24 1.84 1.46
CA LEU A 187 14.32 2.32 0.43
C LEU A 187 13.63 3.63 0.84
N SER A 188 13.50 3.89 2.13
CA SER A 188 12.83 5.10 2.63
C SER A 188 13.53 6.41 2.22
N GLY A 189 14.85 6.41 2.09
CA GLY A 189 15.62 7.61 1.72
C GLY A 189 15.32 8.14 0.31
N PRO A 190 15.41 7.33 -0.76
CA PRO A 190 15.02 7.71 -2.11
C PRO A 190 13.57 8.21 -2.21
N PHE A 191 12.63 7.53 -1.58
CA PHE A 191 11.23 7.92 -1.58
C PHE A 191 10.97 9.22 -0.83
N ARG A 192 11.67 9.43 0.30
CA ARG A 192 11.57 10.69 1.02
C ARG A 192 12.01 11.87 0.17
N ARG A 193 13.01 11.70 -0.70
CA ARG A 193 13.43 12.75 -1.64
C ARG A 193 12.43 12.98 -2.77
N ARG A 194 11.71 11.94 -3.19
CA ARG A 194 10.77 12.02 -4.32
C ARG A 194 9.36 12.46 -3.88
N TYR A 195 8.86 11.92 -2.77
CA TYR A 195 7.48 12.10 -2.30
C TYR A 195 7.38 12.83 -0.95
N GLY A 196 8.53 13.20 -0.35
CA GLY A 196 8.59 13.69 1.01
C GLY A 196 8.21 15.16 1.20
N ASP A 197 7.94 15.92 0.16
CA ASP A 197 7.71 17.36 0.29
C ASP A 197 6.22 17.70 0.44
N ARG A 198 5.31 16.78 0.13
CA ARG A 198 3.87 17.01 0.29
C ARG A 198 3.51 17.09 1.76
N LEU A 199 3.08 18.29 2.18
CA LEU A 199 2.49 18.54 3.49
C LEU A 199 0.99 18.22 3.45
N LEU A 200 0.50 17.64 4.55
CA LEU A 200 -0.92 17.40 4.73
C LEU A 200 -1.61 18.65 5.25
N GLU A 201 -2.78 18.93 4.68
CA GLU A 201 -3.70 19.91 5.22
C GLU A 201 -4.37 19.35 6.50
N PRO A 202 -4.85 20.21 7.42
CA PRO A 202 -5.47 19.76 8.68
C PRO A 202 -6.57 18.71 8.47
N GLN A 203 -7.41 18.90 7.46
CA GLN A 203 -8.48 17.95 7.14
C GLN A 203 -7.95 16.59 6.67
N GLU A 204 -6.87 16.56 5.90
CA GLU A 204 -6.22 15.32 5.48
C GLU A 204 -5.62 14.57 6.68
N ILE A 205 -5.02 15.29 7.64
CA ILE A 205 -4.49 14.70 8.87
C ILE A 205 -5.60 13.97 9.64
N ILE A 206 -6.78 14.60 9.78
CA ILE A 206 -7.94 13.98 10.41
C ILE A 206 -8.37 12.71 9.67
N GLN A 207 -8.45 12.75 8.34
CA GLN A 207 -8.83 11.60 7.52
C GLN A 207 -7.86 10.42 7.69
N PHE A 208 -6.56 10.68 7.61
CA PHE A 208 -5.55 9.65 7.81
C PHE A 208 -5.55 9.13 9.24
N SER A 209 -5.68 10.00 10.25
CA SER A 209 -5.78 9.57 11.65
C SER A 209 -6.98 8.66 11.86
N THR A 210 -8.14 9.02 11.32
CA THR A 210 -9.35 8.17 11.38
C THR A 210 -9.11 6.82 10.71
N LEU A 211 -8.44 6.80 9.55
CA LEU A 211 -8.06 5.56 8.86
C LEU A 211 -7.15 4.69 9.75
N PHE A 212 -6.14 5.29 10.38
CA PHE A 212 -5.26 4.60 11.33
C PHE A 212 -6.04 4.04 12.53
N GLY A 213 -6.94 4.84 13.12
CA GLY A 213 -7.79 4.39 14.22
C GLY A 213 -8.59 3.16 13.83
N HIS A 214 -9.19 3.15 12.66
CA HIS A 214 -9.93 1.99 12.14
C HIS A 214 -9.03 0.76 11.95
N VAL A 215 -7.79 0.93 11.48
CA VAL A 215 -6.82 -0.18 11.38
C VAL A 215 -6.53 -0.76 12.75
N ILE A 216 -6.16 0.09 13.71
CA ILE A 216 -5.84 -0.33 15.08
C ILE A 216 -7.05 -0.99 15.73
N ASP A 217 -8.22 -0.39 15.60
CA ASP A 217 -9.47 -0.89 16.17
C ASP A 217 -9.88 -2.25 15.57
N SER A 218 -9.54 -2.50 14.30
CA SER A 218 -9.80 -3.80 13.64
C SER A 218 -8.90 -4.93 14.13
N CYS A 219 -7.76 -4.62 14.75
CA CYS A 219 -6.84 -5.63 15.28
C CYS A 219 -7.39 -6.37 16.50
N SER A 220 -8.35 -5.77 17.25
CA SER A 220 -8.93 -6.38 18.46
C SER A 220 -10.44 -6.16 18.54
N PRO A 221 -11.22 -7.19 18.89
CA PRO A 221 -12.65 -7.04 19.12
C PRO A 221 -12.98 -6.07 20.29
N PHE A 222 -12.05 -5.90 21.23
CA PHE A 222 -12.21 -5.01 22.38
C PHE A 222 -12.01 -3.54 22.01
N THR A 223 -11.31 -3.25 20.93
CA THR A 223 -11.00 -1.90 20.48
C THR A 223 -11.81 -1.47 19.25
N ALA A 224 -12.71 -2.30 18.75
CA ALA A 224 -13.41 -2.14 17.45
C ALA A 224 -14.02 -0.73 17.18
N THR A 225 -14.26 0.06 18.23
CA THR A 225 -14.70 1.47 18.12
C THR A 225 -14.02 2.35 19.18
N HIS A 226 -12.98 1.86 19.83
CA HIS A 226 -12.37 2.55 20.98
C HIS A 226 -11.69 3.84 20.57
N SER A 227 -10.79 3.79 19.63
CA SER A 227 -10.02 4.96 19.16
C SER A 227 -10.96 6.05 18.64
N THR A 228 -11.87 5.70 17.75
CA THR A 228 -12.86 6.64 17.21
C THR A 228 -13.76 7.20 18.33
N GLY A 229 -14.18 6.37 19.29
CA GLY A 229 -14.99 6.78 20.42
C GLY A 229 -14.26 7.78 21.34
N VAL A 230 -12.98 7.53 21.62
CA VAL A 230 -12.13 8.43 22.43
C VAL A 230 -11.96 9.77 21.70
N ALA A 231 -11.65 9.77 20.41
CA ALA A 231 -11.47 10.97 19.61
C ALA A 231 -12.74 11.86 19.61
N HIS A 232 -13.91 11.27 19.34
CA HIS A 232 -15.18 12.01 19.38
C HIS A 232 -15.53 12.54 20.77
N THR A 233 -15.28 11.77 21.81
CA THR A 233 -15.52 12.18 23.20
C THR A 233 -14.59 13.33 23.59
N ALA A 234 -13.29 13.24 23.29
CA ALA A 234 -12.32 14.29 23.54
C ALA A 234 -12.71 15.60 22.84
N ALA A 235 -13.05 15.54 21.56
CA ALA A 235 -13.51 16.71 20.81
C ALA A 235 -14.84 17.30 21.35
N ALA A 236 -15.77 16.44 21.80
CA ALA A 236 -17.02 16.90 22.42
C ALA A 236 -16.78 17.62 23.75
N LEU A 237 -15.95 17.06 24.62
CA LEU A 237 -15.56 17.68 25.88
C LEU A 237 -14.80 18.99 25.65
N GLY A 238 -13.89 19.01 24.69
CA GLY A 238 -13.17 20.23 24.29
C GLY A 238 -14.12 21.36 23.85
N ARG A 239 -15.14 21.05 23.06
CA ARG A 239 -16.18 22.02 22.67
C ARG A 239 -16.93 22.58 23.88
N LEU A 240 -17.30 21.71 24.82
CA LEU A 240 -17.97 22.14 26.06
C LEU A 240 -17.05 23.02 26.93
N ALA A 241 -15.75 22.76 26.90
CA ALA A 241 -14.75 23.56 27.61
C ALA A 241 -14.40 24.89 26.89
N GLY A 242 -14.97 25.17 25.71
CA GLY A 242 -14.71 26.39 24.95
C GLY A 242 -13.38 26.38 24.18
N ILE A 243 -12.80 25.22 23.92
CA ILE A 243 -11.55 25.07 23.15
C ILE A 243 -11.78 25.49 21.69
N GLY A 244 -10.82 26.23 21.12
CA GLY A 244 -10.86 26.68 19.73
C GLY A 244 -10.79 25.52 18.70
N ARG A 245 -11.21 25.81 17.44
CA ARG A 245 -11.36 24.76 16.41
C ARG A 245 -10.05 24.01 16.12
N ASP A 246 -8.94 24.70 15.99
CA ASP A 246 -7.63 24.09 15.66
C ASP A 246 -7.15 23.15 16.78
N ASP A 247 -7.44 23.50 18.03
CA ASP A 247 -7.13 22.67 19.19
C ASP A 247 -8.09 21.49 19.30
N LEU A 248 -9.36 21.63 18.87
CA LEU A 248 -10.33 20.53 18.79
C LEU A 248 -9.89 19.48 17.75
N ASP A 249 -9.39 19.92 16.61
CA ASP A 249 -8.84 19.00 15.60
C ASP A 249 -7.61 18.26 16.13
N THR A 250 -6.76 18.97 16.89
CA THR A 250 -5.62 18.35 17.59
C THR A 250 -6.06 17.33 18.63
N LEU A 251 -7.09 17.63 19.43
CA LEU A 251 -7.66 16.71 20.42
C LEU A 251 -8.27 15.48 19.76
N PHE A 252 -8.93 15.65 18.61
CA PHE A 252 -9.48 14.53 17.84
C PHE A 252 -8.36 13.60 17.39
N VAL A 253 -7.33 14.15 16.73
CA VAL A 253 -6.18 13.38 16.23
C VAL A 253 -5.45 12.67 17.37
N ALA A 254 -5.29 13.31 18.52
CA ALA A 254 -4.65 12.70 19.69
C ALA A 254 -5.50 11.59 20.35
N GLY A 255 -6.82 11.59 20.12
CA GLY A 255 -7.74 10.58 20.64
C GLY A 255 -7.85 9.33 19.77
N VAL A 256 -7.44 9.43 18.49
CA VAL A 256 -7.39 8.29 17.55
C VAL A 256 -6.15 7.45 17.81
#